data_a33ce5f43751618c061b5c1430f690f2
#
_entry.id   a33ce5f43751618c061b5c1430f690f2
#
_cell.length_a   1.000
_cell.length_b   1.000
_cell.length_c   1.000
_cell.angle_alpha   90.00
_cell.angle_beta   90.00
_cell.angle_gamma   90.00
#
_symmetry.space_group_name_H-M   'P 1'
#
loop_
_entity.id
_entity.type
_entity.pdbx_description
1 polymer ?
#
loop_
_entity_poly.entity_id
_entity_poly.type
_entity_poly.pdbx_seq_one_letter_code
_entity_poly.pdbx_strand_id
1 'polypeptide(L)'
;MLALGLSLSSKHLDSDQLDTFMKRMLVSRISRRVLAEHHISLSSEHCRGSSSPSNQVGIIVTDLSVEDSIDRCLKILKEAHETEIGNTKSSVMPFPHVEIDGHVQTRFSYIKAGISLYLLCLMTR
;
A
#
# COMPACT_ATOMS: atom_id res chain seq x y z
N MET A 1 -21.54 -4.38 -1.03
CA MET A 1 -22.06 -5.67 -0.52
C MET A 1 -21.44 -6.07 0.81
N LEU A 2 -20.10 -6.18 0.94
CA LEU A 2 -19.43 -6.60 2.19
C LEU A 2 -19.70 -5.67 3.39
N ALA A 3 -19.62 -4.35 3.18
CA ALA A 3 -19.87 -3.36 4.24
C ALA A 3 -21.30 -3.44 4.80
N LEU A 4 -22.26 -3.72 3.96
CA LEU A 4 -23.68 -3.86 4.35
C LEU A 4 -23.91 -5.14 5.16
N GLY A 5 -23.29 -6.26 4.74
CA GLY A 5 -23.31 -7.52 5.51
C GLY A 5 -22.65 -7.38 6.88
N LEU A 6 -21.56 -6.62 6.96
CA LEU A 6 -20.85 -6.35 8.20
C LEU A 6 -21.70 -5.53 9.18
N SER A 7 -22.35 -4.47 8.68
CA SER A 7 -23.25 -3.63 9.49
C SER A 7 -24.45 -4.41 10.05
N LEU A 8 -24.96 -5.38 9.31
CA LEU A 8 -26.03 -6.26 9.79
C LEU A 8 -25.54 -7.30 10.79
N SER A 9 -24.35 -7.85 10.56
CA SER A 9 -23.75 -8.89 11.43
C SER A 9 -23.22 -8.33 12.74
N SER A 10 -22.82 -7.05 12.79
CA SER A 10 -22.31 -6.40 14.01
C SER A 10 -23.32 -6.35 15.16
N LYS A 11 -24.62 -6.52 14.89
CA LYS A 11 -25.67 -6.59 15.90
C LYS A 11 -25.79 -7.95 16.58
N HIS A 12 -25.21 -9.00 15.98
CA HIS A 12 -25.39 -10.40 16.41
C HIS A 12 -24.09 -11.11 16.76
N LEU A 13 -22.95 -10.54 16.41
CA LEU A 13 -21.61 -11.11 16.65
C LEU A 13 -20.85 -10.24 17.64
N ASP A 14 -20.08 -10.89 18.50
CA ASP A 14 -19.13 -10.21 19.36
C ASP A 14 -18.05 -9.50 18.54
N SER A 15 -17.62 -8.31 19.02
CA SER A 15 -16.66 -7.44 18.33
C SER A 15 -15.36 -8.18 17.99
N ASP A 16 -14.83 -8.98 18.91
CA ASP A 16 -13.58 -9.72 18.74
C ASP A 16 -13.69 -10.81 17.67
N GLN A 17 -14.84 -11.47 17.58
CA GLN A 17 -15.11 -12.46 16.55
C GLN A 17 -15.22 -11.83 15.19
N LEU A 18 -15.87 -10.66 15.10
CA LEU A 18 -16.00 -9.88 13.88
C LEU A 18 -14.64 -9.40 13.37
N ASP A 19 -13.81 -8.86 14.25
CA ASP A 19 -12.46 -8.41 13.94
C ASP A 19 -11.57 -9.56 13.45
N THR A 20 -11.63 -10.70 14.11
CA THR A 20 -10.88 -11.89 13.73
C THR A 20 -11.31 -12.40 12.35
N PHE A 21 -12.60 -12.44 12.09
CA PHE A 21 -13.14 -12.81 10.78
C PHE A 21 -12.69 -11.84 9.70
N MET A 22 -12.79 -10.53 9.94
CA MET A 22 -12.40 -9.48 9.00
C MET A 22 -10.91 -9.55 8.67
N LYS A 23 -10.05 -9.71 9.67
CA LYS A 23 -8.60 -9.87 9.46
C LYS A 23 -8.30 -11.08 8.57
N ARG A 24 -8.88 -12.24 8.87
CA ARG A 24 -8.69 -13.47 8.06
C ARG A 24 -9.16 -13.28 6.61
N MET A 25 -10.30 -12.66 6.43
CA MET A 25 -10.86 -12.40 5.11
C MET A 25 -10.00 -11.43 4.31
N LEU A 26 -9.56 -10.32 4.93
CA LEU A 26 -8.69 -9.33 4.28
C LEU A 26 -7.33 -9.94 3.90
N VAL A 27 -6.68 -10.67 4.81
CA VAL A 27 -5.42 -11.36 4.54
C VAL A 27 -5.58 -12.33 3.37
N SER A 28 -6.64 -13.15 3.37
CA SER A 28 -6.91 -14.09 2.28
C SER A 28 -7.13 -13.39 0.93
N ARG A 29 -7.83 -12.27 0.91
CA ARG A 29 -8.05 -11.48 -0.33
C ARG A 29 -6.76 -10.85 -0.84
N ILE A 30 -5.99 -10.22 0.06
CA ILE A 30 -4.71 -9.57 -0.29
C ILE A 30 -3.74 -10.62 -0.83
N SER A 31 -3.59 -11.76 -0.14
CA SER A 31 -2.69 -12.83 -0.57
C SER A 31 -3.02 -13.36 -1.96
N ARG A 32 -4.31 -13.62 -2.23
CA ARG A 32 -4.75 -14.08 -3.55
C ARG A 32 -4.50 -13.05 -4.63
N ARG A 33 -4.73 -11.77 -4.34
CA ARG A 33 -4.48 -10.68 -5.29
C ARG A 33 -3.00 -10.57 -5.61
N VAL A 34 -2.15 -10.57 -4.58
CA VAL A 34 -0.68 -10.50 -4.73
C VAL A 34 -0.17 -11.66 -5.60
N LEU A 35 -0.63 -12.89 -5.34
CA LEU A 35 -0.25 -14.05 -6.13
C LEU A 35 -0.72 -13.95 -7.59
N ALA A 36 -1.96 -13.51 -7.81
CA ALA A 36 -2.50 -13.34 -9.15
C ALA A 36 -1.74 -12.26 -9.95
N GLU A 37 -1.46 -11.11 -9.33
CA GLU A 37 -0.69 -10.04 -9.96
C GLU A 37 0.76 -10.48 -10.27
N HIS A 38 1.38 -11.24 -9.36
CA HIS A 38 2.72 -11.79 -9.59
C HIS A 38 2.73 -12.77 -10.77
N HIS A 39 1.75 -13.67 -10.83
CA HIS A 39 1.62 -14.63 -11.93
C HIS A 39 1.38 -13.93 -13.27
N ILE A 40 0.50 -12.94 -13.32
CA ILE A 40 0.23 -12.16 -14.54
C ILE A 40 1.49 -11.41 -14.99
N SER A 41 2.22 -10.79 -14.06
CA SER A 41 3.45 -10.07 -14.38
C SER A 41 4.51 -11.01 -14.94
N LEU A 42 4.78 -12.16 -14.31
CA LEU A 42 5.72 -13.17 -14.80
C LEU A 42 5.32 -13.71 -16.17
N SER A 43 4.04 -13.99 -16.37
CA SER A 43 3.54 -14.48 -17.66
C SER A 43 3.73 -13.44 -18.76
N SER A 44 3.49 -12.18 -18.47
CA SER A 44 3.69 -11.09 -19.43
C SER A 44 5.16 -10.86 -19.77
N GLU A 45 6.06 -11.00 -18.80
CA GLU A 45 7.51 -10.94 -19.01
C GLU A 45 7.98 -12.09 -19.90
N HIS A 46 7.50 -13.30 -19.67
CA HIS A 46 7.81 -14.47 -20.49
C HIS A 46 7.34 -14.31 -21.95
N CYS A 47 6.17 -13.76 -22.17
CA CYS A 47 5.62 -13.52 -23.53
C CYS A 47 6.33 -12.40 -24.28
N ARG A 48 6.92 -11.41 -23.58
CA ARG A 48 7.61 -10.27 -24.22
C ARG A 48 9.04 -10.56 -24.67
N GLY A 49 9.61 -11.72 -24.29
CA GLY A 49 11.04 -11.99 -24.53
C GLY A 49 11.94 -11.03 -23.75
N SER A 50 13.17 -11.40 -23.48
CA SER A 50 14.18 -10.83 -22.57
C SER A 50 14.44 -9.30 -22.57
N SER A 51 13.48 -8.45 -22.82
CA SER A 51 13.63 -6.99 -22.80
C SER A 51 13.05 -6.32 -21.56
N SER A 52 12.77 -7.10 -20.50
CA SER A 52 12.41 -6.55 -19.19
C SER A 52 13.64 -5.88 -18.54
N PRO A 53 13.50 -4.70 -17.93
CA PRO A 53 14.59 -4.12 -17.17
C PRO A 53 15.03 -5.10 -16.08
N SER A 54 16.33 -5.37 -16.00
CA SER A 54 16.96 -6.42 -15.19
C SER A 54 16.68 -6.33 -13.67
N ASN A 55 15.94 -5.33 -13.21
CA ASN A 55 15.71 -5.02 -11.80
C ASN A 55 14.31 -5.40 -11.29
N GLN A 56 13.54 -6.17 -12.06
CA GLN A 56 12.20 -6.57 -11.63
C GLN A 56 11.95 -8.03 -12.00
N VAL A 57 11.34 -8.78 -11.07
CA VAL A 57 10.89 -10.15 -11.28
C VAL A 57 9.42 -10.24 -10.85
N GLY A 58 8.54 -10.29 -11.82
CA GLY A 58 7.11 -10.20 -11.55
C GLY A 58 6.75 -8.86 -10.89
N ILE A 59 6.22 -8.90 -9.66
CA ILE A 59 5.88 -7.69 -8.87
C ILE A 59 7.01 -7.27 -7.92
N ILE A 60 8.10 -8.02 -7.86
CA ILE A 60 9.23 -7.76 -6.97
C ILE A 60 10.26 -6.90 -7.71
N VAL A 61 10.57 -5.74 -7.14
CA VAL A 61 11.67 -4.89 -7.58
C VAL A 61 12.90 -5.25 -6.76
N THR A 62 14.00 -5.61 -7.43
CA THR A 62 15.23 -6.09 -6.77
C THR A 62 16.13 -4.94 -6.28
N ASP A 63 15.88 -3.74 -6.77
CA ASP A 63 16.69 -2.54 -6.51
C ASP A 63 15.79 -1.37 -6.08
N LEU A 64 15.03 -1.55 -5.00
CA LEU A 64 14.12 -0.55 -4.49
C LEU A 64 14.84 0.39 -3.53
N SER A 65 14.78 1.70 -3.81
CA SER A 65 15.28 2.73 -2.91
C SER A 65 14.24 3.04 -1.82
N VAL A 66 14.71 3.13 -0.56
CA VAL A 66 13.87 3.55 0.57
C VAL A 66 13.43 5.00 0.39
N GLU A 67 14.36 5.87 0.02
CA GLU A 67 14.13 7.31 -0.22
C GLU A 67 13.01 7.54 -1.23
N ASP A 68 13.15 6.95 -2.44
CA ASP A 68 12.13 7.08 -3.50
C ASP A 68 10.75 6.56 -3.04
N SER A 69 10.74 5.57 -2.16
CA SER A 69 9.50 5.00 -1.63
C SER A 69 8.81 5.95 -0.64
N ILE A 70 9.59 6.59 0.22
CA ILE A 70 9.11 7.60 1.18
C ILE A 70 8.61 8.84 0.42
N ASP A 71 9.39 9.35 -0.52
CA ASP A 71 9.01 10.53 -1.32
C ASP A 71 7.70 10.32 -2.07
N ARG A 72 7.52 9.13 -2.63
CA ARG A 72 6.26 8.77 -3.29
C ARG A 72 5.08 8.76 -2.33
N CYS A 73 5.27 8.23 -1.12
CA CYS A 73 4.22 8.24 -0.09
C CYS A 73 3.88 9.65 0.36
N LEU A 74 4.90 10.48 0.57
CA LEU A 74 4.72 11.90 0.92
C LEU A 74 3.95 12.66 -0.15
N LYS A 75 4.25 12.40 -1.42
CA LYS A 75 3.52 13.01 -2.55
C LYS A 75 2.04 12.63 -2.54
N ILE A 76 1.72 11.36 -2.37
CA ILE A 76 0.34 10.88 -2.30
C ILE A 76 -0.40 11.50 -1.11
N LEU A 77 0.26 11.59 0.06
CA LEU A 77 -0.32 12.19 1.25
C LEU A 77 -0.57 13.68 1.09
N LYS A 78 0.37 14.42 0.46
CA LYS A 78 0.18 15.84 0.15
C LYS A 78 -1.00 16.06 -0.78
N GLU A 79 -1.10 15.29 -1.86
CA GLU A 79 -2.21 15.37 -2.81
C GLU A 79 -3.57 15.07 -2.13
N ALA A 80 -3.60 14.07 -1.25
CA ALA A 80 -4.81 13.75 -0.47
C ALA A 80 -5.17 14.89 0.50
N HIS A 81 -4.20 15.44 1.22
CA HIS A 81 -4.38 16.54 2.17
C HIS A 81 -4.87 17.82 1.46
N GLU A 82 -4.31 18.16 0.30
CA GLU A 82 -4.74 19.32 -0.50
C GLU A 82 -6.17 19.15 -1.01
N THR A 83 -6.57 17.92 -1.34
CA THR A 83 -7.94 17.61 -1.78
C THR A 83 -8.95 17.77 -0.64
N GLU A 84 -8.60 17.39 0.57
CA GLU A 84 -9.46 17.58 1.76
C GLU A 84 -9.59 19.06 2.14
N ILE A 85 -8.52 19.84 2.03
CA ILE A 85 -8.53 21.29 2.29
C ILE A 85 -9.43 22.02 1.31
N GLY A 86 -9.43 21.66 0.03
CA GLY A 86 -10.29 22.25 -0.99
C GLY A 86 -11.78 22.09 -0.70
N ASN A 87 -12.16 21.08 0.07
CA ASN A 87 -13.53 20.75 0.43
C ASN A 87 -14.00 21.29 1.79
N THR A 88 -13.07 21.70 2.67
CA THR A 88 -13.43 22.11 4.04
C THR A 88 -12.80 23.47 4.36
N LYS A 89 -13.62 24.49 4.62
CA LYS A 89 -13.20 25.83 5.07
C LYS A 89 -12.72 25.87 6.54
N SER A 90 -12.27 24.76 7.08
CA SER A 90 -11.83 24.60 8.46
C SER A 90 -10.32 24.73 8.55
N SER A 91 -9.81 25.29 9.65
CA SER A 91 -8.41 25.61 9.91
C SER A 91 -7.43 24.55 9.39
N VAL A 92 -6.67 24.95 8.38
CA VAL A 92 -5.70 24.09 7.70
C VAL A 92 -4.54 23.83 8.66
N MET A 93 -4.40 22.59 9.14
CA MET A 93 -3.17 22.15 9.75
C MET A 93 -2.07 22.09 8.69
N PRO A 94 -0.89 22.66 8.93
CA PRO A 94 0.22 22.56 7.98
C PRO A 94 0.63 21.08 7.83
N PHE A 95 0.95 20.69 6.60
CA PHE A 95 1.44 19.33 6.33
C PHE A 95 2.72 19.08 7.15
N PRO A 96 2.85 17.96 7.86
CA PRO A 96 4.00 17.68 8.71
C PRO A 96 5.29 17.65 7.89
N HIS A 97 6.36 18.24 8.44
CA HIS A 97 7.69 18.12 7.85
C HIS A 97 8.25 16.73 8.16
N VAL A 98 8.74 16.05 7.14
CA VAL A 98 9.35 14.73 7.28
C VAL A 98 10.84 14.85 7.02
N GLU A 99 11.64 14.49 8.02
CA GLU A 99 13.09 14.42 7.94
C GLU A 99 13.53 12.96 7.89
N ILE A 100 14.41 12.65 6.96
CA ILE A 100 14.95 11.29 6.79
C ILE A 100 16.37 11.30 7.31
N ASP A 101 16.61 10.60 8.43
CA ASP A 101 17.95 10.38 8.99
C ASP A 101 18.38 8.94 8.80
N GLY A 102 19.58 8.74 8.28
CA GLY A 102 20.16 7.40 8.10
C GLY A 102 20.80 7.17 6.73
N HIS A 103 20.96 5.90 6.38
CA HIS A 103 21.59 5.47 5.13
C HIS A 103 20.57 5.50 3.97
N VAL A 104 20.36 6.66 3.40
CA VAL A 104 19.35 6.96 2.39
C VAL A 104 19.55 6.14 1.11
N GLN A 105 20.81 5.80 0.78
CA GLN A 105 21.15 5.04 -0.43
C GLN A 105 20.93 3.53 -0.30
N THR A 106 20.35 3.06 0.79
CA THR A 106 20.08 1.64 0.98
C THR A 106 19.05 1.13 -0.03
N ARG A 107 19.41 0.04 -0.71
CA ARG A 107 18.56 -0.63 -1.69
C ARG A 107 18.24 -2.04 -1.26
N PHE A 108 17.04 -2.51 -1.55
CA PHE A 108 16.58 -3.84 -1.16
C PHE A 108 15.54 -4.39 -2.13
N SER A 109 15.33 -5.68 -2.06
CA SER A 109 14.34 -6.36 -2.90
C SER A 109 13.02 -6.48 -2.18
N TYR A 110 11.97 -5.87 -2.73
CA TYR A 110 10.63 -5.92 -2.14
C TYR A 110 9.51 -5.63 -3.17
N ILE A 111 8.28 -5.85 -2.74
CA ILE A 111 7.09 -5.50 -3.53
C ILE A 111 6.85 -3.99 -3.42
N LYS A 112 7.01 -3.26 -4.51
CA LYS A 112 6.88 -1.81 -4.57
C LYS A 112 5.55 -1.28 -4.00
N ALA A 113 4.44 -1.93 -4.32
CA ALA A 113 3.13 -1.58 -3.79
C ALA A 113 2.99 -1.85 -2.28
N GLY A 114 3.64 -2.89 -1.77
CA GLY A 114 3.59 -3.27 -0.36
C GLY A 114 4.25 -2.24 0.55
N ILE A 115 5.40 -1.70 0.15
CA ILE A 115 6.09 -0.66 0.91
C ILE A 115 5.28 0.63 0.95
N SER A 116 4.73 1.06 -0.18
CA SER A 116 3.91 2.26 -0.22
C SER A 116 2.71 2.17 0.72
N LEU A 117 2.03 1.02 0.77
CA LEU A 117 0.93 0.77 1.71
C LEU A 117 1.39 0.76 3.16
N TYR A 118 2.53 0.13 3.45
CA TYR A 118 3.07 0.05 4.81
C TYR A 118 3.48 1.43 5.35
N LEU A 119 4.20 2.21 4.55
CA LEU A 119 4.60 3.58 4.90
C LEU A 119 3.38 4.49 5.06
N LEU A 120 2.38 4.37 4.18
CA LEU A 120 1.14 5.12 4.29
C LEU A 120 0.42 4.81 5.61
N CYS A 121 0.33 3.53 6.00
CA CYS A 121 -0.25 3.11 7.28
C CYS A 121 0.52 3.64 8.50
N LEU A 122 1.85 3.75 8.43
CA LEU A 122 2.66 4.31 9.51
C LEU A 122 2.48 5.82 9.65
N MET A 123 2.32 6.53 8.53
CA MET A 123 2.19 7.99 8.53
C MET A 123 0.78 8.49 8.86
N THR A 124 -0.24 7.64 8.77
CA THR A 124 -1.64 7.99 9.09
C THR A 124 -2.06 7.61 10.52
N ARG A 125 -1.14 7.16 11.36
CA ARG A 125 -1.35 6.89 12.78
C ARG A 125 -0.97 8.07 13.65
#